data_bc91c84f97e96d081c3ac3023266633f
#
_entry.id   bc91c84f97e96d081c3ac3023266633f
#
_cell.length_a   1.000
_cell.length_b   1.000
_cell.length_c   1.000
_cell.angle_alpha   90.00
_cell.angle_beta   90.00
_cell.angle_gamma   90.00
#
_symmetry.space_group_name_H-M   'P 1'
#
loop_
_entity.id
_entity.type
_entity.pdbx_description
1 polymer ?
#
loop_
_entity_poly.entity_id
_entity_poly.type
_entity_poly.pdbx_seq_one_letter_code
_entity_poly.pdbx_strand_id
1 'polypeptide(L)'
;MAERPAVDVQGQVTRRPVDVAVGVLIDGAGRFLLTSRPPGKVYAGYWEFPGGKIEPGESVEEALRRELHEELGITIGRAAPWQVELMDYEHARVRLHFCKVFEWTGAIEMREGQAMAWQTLPVAVAPVLPGTVPVLRWFAHERGHAGPTHGAA
;
A
#
# COMPACT_ATOMS: atom_id res chain seq x y z
N MET A 1 13.03 13.28 -22.87
CA MET A 1 14.04 14.20 -22.36
C MET A 1 14.30 13.88 -20.90
N ALA A 2 15.54 13.62 -20.55
CA ALA A 2 15.89 13.30 -19.17
C ALA A 2 15.73 14.54 -18.27
N GLU A 3 15.04 14.40 -17.17
CA GLU A 3 14.93 15.46 -16.19
C GLU A 3 16.21 15.55 -15.35
N ARG A 4 16.60 16.76 -15.03
CA ARG A 4 17.74 16.95 -14.12
C ARG A 4 17.31 16.53 -12.71
N PRO A 5 18.20 15.85 -11.96
CA PRO A 5 17.92 15.53 -10.56
C PRO A 5 17.68 16.80 -9.76
N ALA A 6 16.73 16.76 -8.83
CA ALA A 6 16.56 17.82 -7.87
C ALA A 6 17.74 17.86 -6.90
N VAL A 7 18.08 19.04 -6.41
CA VAL A 7 19.12 19.20 -5.38
C VAL A 7 18.54 19.96 -4.18
N ASP A 8 19.05 19.63 -3.00
CA ASP A 8 18.68 20.35 -1.78
C ASP A 8 19.49 21.67 -1.64
N VAL A 9 19.26 22.39 -0.54
CA VAL A 9 19.91 23.69 -0.30
C VAL A 9 21.43 23.59 -0.15
N GLN A 10 21.96 22.40 0.14
CA GLN A 10 23.41 22.14 0.19
C GLN A 10 23.98 21.68 -1.14
N GLY A 11 23.17 21.62 -2.19
CA GLY A 11 23.59 21.17 -3.52
C GLY A 11 23.64 19.66 -3.68
N GLN A 12 23.11 18.89 -2.76
CA GLN A 12 23.08 17.43 -2.83
C GLN A 12 21.88 16.97 -3.67
N VAL A 13 22.08 15.90 -4.44
CA VAL A 13 21.02 15.31 -5.24
C VAL A 13 19.98 14.67 -4.34
N THR A 14 18.73 15.09 -4.49
CA THR A 14 17.59 14.49 -3.80
C THR A 14 16.87 13.54 -4.74
N ARG A 15 16.46 12.38 -4.23
CA ARG A 15 15.67 11.44 -5.00
C ARG A 15 14.23 11.91 -5.11
N ARG A 16 13.70 11.97 -6.34
CA ARG A 16 12.29 12.27 -6.55
C ARG A 16 11.45 11.10 -6.05
N PRO A 17 10.40 11.35 -5.28
CA PRO A 17 9.52 10.27 -4.86
C PRO A 17 8.72 9.71 -6.02
N VAL A 18 8.56 8.40 -6.02
CA VAL A 18 7.63 7.71 -6.90
C VAL A 18 6.28 7.69 -6.19
N ASP A 19 5.22 8.15 -6.86
CA ASP A 19 3.88 8.14 -6.30
C ASP A 19 3.22 6.77 -6.49
N VAL A 20 2.67 6.22 -5.41
CA VAL A 20 2.06 4.91 -5.37
C VAL A 20 0.67 5.02 -4.75
N ALA A 21 -0.33 4.47 -5.42
CA ALA A 21 -1.69 4.36 -4.89
C ALA A 21 -1.82 3.06 -4.11
N VAL A 22 -2.32 3.12 -2.89
CA VAL A 22 -2.43 1.97 -2.00
C VAL A 22 -3.87 1.81 -1.54
N GLY A 23 -4.43 0.62 -1.72
CA GLY A 23 -5.79 0.29 -1.36
C GLY A 23 -5.89 -0.40 -0.02
N VAL A 24 -6.62 0.20 0.90
CA VAL A 24 -6.96 -0.39 2.18
C VAL A 24 -8.39 -0.88 2.08
N LEU A 25 -8.55 -2.14 1.63
CA LEU A 25 -9.85 -2.77 1.49
C LEU A 25 -10.33 -3.20 2.87
N ILE A 26 -11.52 -2.74 3.25
CA ILE A 26 -12.12 -3.03 4.57
C ILE A 26 -13.45 -3.73 4.33
N ASP A 27 -13.60 -4.93 4.87
CA ASP A 27 -14.83 -5.71 4.72
C ASP A 27 -15.91 -5.31 5.75
N GLY A 28 -17.07 -5.95 5.66
CA GLY A 28 -18.19 -5.66 6.56
C GLY A 28 -17.94 -6.01 8.03
N ALA A 29 -16.92 -6.80 8.32
CA ALA A 29 -16.50 -7.14 9.68
C ALA A 29 -15.37 -6.22 10.19
N GLY A 30 -14.95 -5.25 9.39
CA GLY A 30 -13.88 -4.32 9.76
C GLY A 30 -12.48 -4.87 9.54
N ARG A 31 -12.35 -6.03 8.89
CA ARG A 31 -11.04 -6.59 8.56
C ARG A 31 -10.46 -5.90 7.34
N PHE A 32 -9.15 -5.79 7.28
CA PHE A 32 -8.44 -5.22 6.14
C PHE A 32 -7.62 -6.29 5.42
N LEU A 33 -7.44 -6.10 4.11
CA LEU A 33 -6.74 -7.06 3.25
C LEU A 33 -5.26 -6.73 3.16
N LEU A 34 -4.41 -7.71 3.48
CA LEU A 34 -2.99 -7.68 3.17
C LEU A 34 -2.68 -8.72 2.11
N THR A 35 -1.70 -8.41 1.26
CA THR A 35 -1.19 -9.34 0.26
C THR A 35 0.32 -9.47 0.43
N SER A 36 0.88 -10.63 0.09
CA SER A 36 2.33 -10.81 0.11
C SER A 36 2.93 -10.35 -1.22
N ARG A 37 4.14 -9.79 -1.17
CA ARG A 37 4.84 -9.41 -2.39
C ARG A 37 5.24 -10.67 -3.16
N PRO A 38 4.96 -10.72 -4.48
CA PRO A 38 5.22 -11.92 -5.27
C PRO A 38 6.71 -12.22 -5.40
N PRO A 39 7.06 -13.48 -5.74
CA PRO A 39 8.46 -13.84 -6.04
C PRO A 39 9.07 -12.93 -7.10
N GLY A 40 10.36 -12.64 -6.98
CA GLY A 40 11.08 -11.79 -7.93
C GLY A 40 10.99 -10.29 -7.67
N LYS A 41 10.16 -9.87 -6.74
CA LYS A 41 10.07 -8.47 -6.31
C LYS A 41 11.02 -8.21 -5.15
N VAL A 42 11.43 -6.95 -4.98
CA VAL A 42 12.14 -6.52 -3.77
C VAL A 42 11.23 -6.79 -2.57
N TYR A 43 11.77 -7.30 -1.48
CA TYR A 43 11.01 -7.72 -0.31
C TYR A 43 9.98 -8.83 -0.60
N ALA A 44 10.28 -9.76 -1.51
CA ALA A 44 9.39 -10.90 -1.78
C ALA A 44 8.98 -11.59 -0.49
N GLY A 45 7.69 -11.92 -0.37
CA GLY A 45 7.14 -12.56 0.82
C GLY A 45 6.73 -11.61 1.95
N TYR A 46 7.13 -10.35 1.91
CA TYR A 46 6.67 -9.34 2.88
C TYR A 46 5.22 -8.98 2.61
N TRP A 47 4.49 -8.69 3.67
CA TRP A 47 3.06 -8.37 3.60
C TRP A 47 2.82 -6.87 3.53
N GLU A 48 1.90 -6.47 2.68
CA GLU A 48 1.59 -5.07 2.38
C GLU A 48 0.13 -4.92 1.98
N PHE A 49 -0.32 -3.67 1.92
CA PHE A 49 -1.59 -3.36 1.27
C PHE A 49 -1.40 -3.37 -0.25
N PRO A 50 -2.40 -3.84 -1.01
CA PRO A 50 -2.29 -3.89 -2.47
C PRO A 50 -2.33 -2.50 -3.10
N GLY A 51 -1.72 -2.36 -4.25
CA GLY A 51 -1.68 -1.11 -5.01
C GLY A 51 -0.52 -1.09 -5.98
N GLY A 52 -0.21 0.06 -6.52
CA GLY A 52 0.88 0.20 -7.46
C GLY A 52 1.14 1.64 -7.88
N LYS A 53 2.11 1.81 -8.74
CA LYS A 53 2.56 3.13 -9.20
C LYS A 53 1.48 3.88 -9.93
N ILE A 54 1.38 5.18 -9.64
CA ILE A 54 0.52 6.11 -10.37
C ILE A 54 1.22 6.47 -11.68
N GLU A 55 0.54 6.24 -12.80
CA GLU A 55 1.08 6.57 -14.11
C GLU A 55 0.84 8.05 -14.46
N PRO A 56 1.64 8.63 -15.37
CA PRO A 56 1.43 10.02 -15.80
C PRO A 56 -0.01 10.26 -16.26
N GLY A 57 -0.61 11.32 -15.73
CA GLY A 57 -1.97 11.72 -16.07
C GLY A 57 -3.06 11.00 -15.27
N GLU A 58 -2.72 10.01 -14.46
CA GLU A 58 -3.71 9.35 -13.59
C GLU A 58 -3.88 10.10 -12.28
N SER A 59 -5.12 10.14 -11.78
CA SER A 59 -5.38 10.48 -10.38
C SER A 59 -5.05 9.27 -9.50
N VAL A 60 -4.96 9.50 -8.18
CA VAL A 60 -4.77 8.40 -7.22
C VAL A 60 -5.89 7.36 -7.36
N GLU A 61 -7.14 7.80 -7.45
CA GLU A 61 -8.28 6.89 -7.58
C GLU A 61 -8.24 6.10 -8.89
N GLU A 62 -7.90 6.73 -10.00
CA GLU A 62 -7.77 6.05 -11.28
C GLU A 62 -6.68 4.98 -11.27
N ALA A 63 -5.52 5.33 -10.71
CA ALA A 63 -4.41 4.40 -10.58
C ALA A 63 -4.79 3.20 -9.69
N LEU A 64 -5.43 3.48 -8.55
CA LEU A 64 -5.86 2.43 -7.64
C LEU A 64 -6.88 1.50 -8.29
N ARG A 65 -7.86 2.06 -9.00
CA ARG A 65 -8.86 1.26 -9.71
C ARG A 65 -8.20 0.33 -10.73
N ARG A 66 -7.26 0.85 -11.51
CA ARG A 66 -6.50 0.06 -12.49
C ARG A 66 -5.68 -1.04 -11.81
N GLU A 67 -4.90 -0.68 -10.80
CA GLU A 67 -4.01 -1.62 -10.11
C GLU A 67 -4.77 -2.76 -9.43
N LEU A 68 -5.85 -2.45 -8.73
CA LEU A 68 -6.63 -3.49 -8.06
C LEU A 68 -7.41 -4.37 -9.04
N HIS A 69 -7.77 -3.83 -10.20
CA HIS A 69 -8.33 -4.65 -11.27
C HIS A 69 -7.28 -5.61 -11.82
N GLU A 70 -6.07 -5.13 -12.09
CA GLU A 70 -4.97 -5.95 -12.61
C GLU A 70 -4.52 -7.02 -11.60
N GLU A 71 -4.34 -6.64 -10.35
CA GLU A 71 -3.80 -7.53 -9.32
C GLU A 71 -4.81 -8.49 -8.72
N LEU A 72 -6.03 -8.02 -8.49
CA LEU A 72 -7.04 -8.73 -7.72
C LEU A 72 -8.31 -9.07 -8.51
N GLY A 73 -8.45 -8.56 -9.72
CA GLY A 73 -9.63 -8.84 -10.55
C GLY A 73 -10.91 -8.16 -10.10
N ILE A 74 -10.83 -7.16 -9.25
CA ILE A 74 -12.00 -6.46 -8.72
C ILE A 74 -12.15 -5.07 -9.32
N THR A 75 -13.39 -4.57 -9.30
CA THR A 75 -13.69 -3.18 -9.64
C THR A 75 -14.11 -2.46 -8.37
N ILE A 76 -13.26 -1.54 -7.91
CA ILE A 76 -13.52 -0.82 -6.67
C ILE A 76 -14.57 0.28 -6.89
N GLY A 77 -15.36 0.56 -5.84
CA GLY A 77 -16.19 1.73 -5.77
C GLY A 77 -15.35 2.96 -5.43
N ARG A 78 -15.82 3.80 -4.52
CA ARG A 78 -15.09 4.99 -4.11
C ARG A 78 -13.78 4.62 -3.39
N ALA A 79 -12.69 5.27 -3.77
CA ALA A 79 -11.43 5.25 -3.04
C ALA A 79 -11.38 6.51 -2.16
N ALA A 80 -11.61 6.35 -0.87
CA ALA A 80 -11.64 7.47 0.06
C ALA A 80 -10.22 7.84 0.50
N PRO A 81 -9.69 9.01 0.13
CA PRO A 81 -8.37 9.42 0.57
C PRO A 81 -8.27 9.41 2.10
N TRP A 82 -7.18 8.86 2.61
CA TRP A 82 -6.99 8.71 4.05
C TRP A 82 -5.69 9.37 4.52
N GLN A 83 -4.54 8.85 4.10
CA GLN A 83 -3.24 9.31 4.55
C GLN A 83 -2.24 9.31 3.40
N VAL A 84 -1.19 10.10 3.53
CA VAL A 84 -0.04 10.10 2.63
C VAL A 84 1.22 9.92 3.49
N GLU A 85 2.08 8.98 3.09
CA GLU A 85 3.32 8.69 3.81
C GLU A 85 4.49 8.67 2.85
N LEU A 86 5.57 9.35 3.21
CA LEU A 86 6.80 9.36 2.43
C LEU A 86 7.77 8.36 3.05
N MET A 87 8.20 7.39 2.25
CA MET A 87 9.11 6.33 2.68
C MET A 87 10.40 6.37 1.88
N ASP A 88 11.53 6.35 2.59
CA ASP A 88 12.85 6.22 1.98
C ASP A 88 13.31 4.76 2.07
N TYR A 89 13.23 4.06 0.94
CA TYR A 89 13.87 2.76 0.80
C TYR A 89 15.25 2.94 0.17
N GLU A 90 16.14 1.96 0.36
CA GLU A 90 17.47 2.00 -0.23
C GLU A 90 17.43 2.17 -1.75
N HIS A 91 16.48 1.50 -2.41
CA HIS A 91 16.34 1.49 -3.87
C HIS A 91 15.49 2.64 -4.42
N ALA A 92 14.63 3.26 -3.61
CA ALA A 92 13.71 4.30 -4.09
C ALA A 92 13.09 5.08 -2.94
N ARG A 93 12.74 6.33 -3.22
CA ARG A 93 11.89 7.14 -2.36
C ARG A 93 10.48 7.04 -2.89
N VAL A 94 9.52 6.66 -2.05
CA VAL A 94 8.12 6.49 -2.46
C VAL A 94 7.19 7.35 -1.62
N ARG A 95 6.18 7.91 -2.28
CA ARG A 95 5.07 8.59 -1.62
C ARG A 95 3.85 7.70 -1.74
N LEU A 96 3.42 7.16 -0.60
CA LEU A 96 2.30 6.22 -0.53
C LEU A 96 1.01 6.99 -0.26
N HIS A 97 0.07 6.89 -1.18
CA HIS A 97 -1.27 7.49 -1.06
C HIS A 97 -2.25 6.41 -0.66
N PHE A 98 -2.60 6.38 0.63
CA PHE A 98 -3.51 5.38 1.18
C PHE A 98 -4.96 5.82 1.02
N CYS A 99 -5.77 4.96 0.42
CA CYS A 99 -7.20 5.17 0.27
C CYS A 99 -7.95 4.00 0.91
N LYS A 100 -8.98 4.29 1.71
CA LYS A 100 -9.88 3.27 2.22
C LYS A 100 -10.92 2.92 1.16
N VAL A 101 -11.15 1.62 0.96
CA VAL A 101 -12.11 1.09 0.00
C VAL A 101 -13.05 0.15 0.74
N PHE A 102 -14.32 0.51 0.79
CA PHE A 102 -15.33 -0.28 1.51
C PHE A 102 -16.23 -1.09 0.59
N GLU A 103 -16.22 -0.78 -0.71
CA GLU A 103 -17.11 -1.42 -1.68
C GLU A 103 -16.36 -1.77 -2.96
N TRP A 104 -16.60 -2.96 -3.46
CA TRP A 104 -16.07 -3.44 -4.73
C TRP A 104 -16.96 -4.53 -5.29
N THR A 105 -16.86 -4.76 -6.60
CA THR A 105 -17.53 -5.87 -7.29
C THR A 105 -16.50 -6.86 -7.80
N GLY A 106 -16.91 -8.11 -7.94
CA GLY A 106 -16.04 -9.19 -8.38
C GLY A 106 -15.45 -9.97 -7.22
N ALA A 107 -15.03 -11.19 -7.49
CA ALA A 107 -14.33 -12.03 -6.52
C ALA A 107 -12.83 -11.69 -6.54
N ILE A 108 -12.24 -11.57 -5.36
CA ILE A 108 -10.81 -11.30 -5.23
C ILE A 108 -10.01 -12.52 -5.70
N GLU A 109 -9.11 -12.30 -6.66
CA GLU A 109 -8.23 -13.32 -7.22
C GLU A 109 -6.77 -12.87 -7.09
N MET A 110 -5.89 -13.78 -6.71
CA MET A 110 -4.46 -13.49 -6.64
C MET A 110 -3.82 -13.69 -8.02
N ARG A 111 -3.87 -12.66 -8.84
CA ARG A 111 -3.46 -12.72 -10.25
C ARG A 111 -1.96 -12.67 -10.49
N GLU A 112 -1.16 -12.35 -9.48
CA GLU A 112 0.29 -12.19 -9.60
C GLU A 112 1.08 -13.19 -8.78
N GLY A 113 0.44 -14.27 -8.32
CA GLY A 113 1.11 -15.31 -7.54
C GLY A 113 1.37 -14.93 -6.08
N GLN A 114 0.77 -13.84 -5.60
CA GLN A 114 0.84 -13.44 -4.20
C GLN A 114 -0.17 -14.21 -3.36
N ALA A 115 0.03 -14.22 -2.04
CA ALA A 115 -0.96 -14.71 -1.09
C ALA A 115 -1.79 -13.55 -0.54
N MET A 116 -2.95 -13.83 0.03
CA MET A 116 -3.81 -12.83 0.67
C MET A 116 -4.20 -13.26 2.07
N ALA A 117 -4.46 -12.29 2.94
CA ALA A 117 -4.96 -12.53 4.29
C ALA A 117 -5.81 -11.36 4.76
N TRP A 118 -7.02 -11.66 5.23
CA TRP A 118 -7.85 -10.68 5.94
C TRP A 118 -7.36 -10.58 7.37
N GLN A 119 -7.09 -9.38 7.84
CA GLN A 119 -6.44 -9.14 9.13
C GLN A 119 -7.20 -8.16 10.01
N THR A 120 -7.01 -8.34 11.31
CA THR A 120 -7.35 -7.36 12.35
C THR A 120 -6.08 -7.09 13.15
N LEU A 121 -6.13 -6.19 14.14
CA LEU A 121 -4.98 -5.92 15.00
C LEU A 121 -4.94 -6.87 16.21
N PRO A 122 -3.78 -7.41 16.59
CA PRO A 122 -2.51 -7.36 15.85
C PRO A 122 -2.55 -8.25 14.63
N VAL A 123 -1.87 -7.86 13.55
CA VAL A 123 -1.83 -8.72 12.37
C VAL A 123 -1.05 -9.99 12.65
N ALA A 124 -1.55 -11.11 12.11
CA ALA A 124 -0.98 -12.43 12.34
C ALA A 124 0.08 -12.82 11.30
N VAL A 125 0.14 -12.11 10.17
CA VAL A 125 1.11 -12.37 9.11
C VAL A 125 2.40 -11.58 9.35
N ALA A 126 3.53 -12.14 8.93
CA ALA A 126 4.86 -11.53 9.06
C ALA A 126 5.80 -12.05 7.96
N PRO A 127 6.84 -11.32 7.60
CA PRO A 127 7.12 -9.95 8.02
C PRO A 127 6.24 -8.93 7.28
N VAL A 128 6.01 -7.78 7.87
CA VAL A 128 5.29 -6.69 7.21
C VAL A 128 6.28 -5.72 6.58
N LEU A 129 5.92 -5.20 5.41
CA LEU A 129 6.74 -4.21 4.72
C LEU A 129 6.81 -2.93 5.56
N PRO A 130 7.97 -2.23 5.62
CA PRO A 130 8.08 -1.00 6.42
C PRO A 130 6.99 0.04 6.17
N GLY A 131 6.54 0.21 4.92
CA GLY A 131 5.44 1.12 4.59
C GLY A 131 4.07 0.68 5.12
N THR A 132 3.92 -0.56 5.57
CA THR A 132 2.70 -1.07 6.18
C THR A 132 2.61 -0.70 7.66
N VAL A 133 3.73 -0.55 8.34
CA VAL A 133 3.77 -0.30 9.79
C VAL A 133 3.01 0.96 10.22
N PRO A 134 3.21 2.13 9.57
CA PRO A 134 2.45 3.32 9.93
C PRO A 134 0.94 3.12 9.83
N VAL A 135 0.47 2.40 8.82
CA VAL A 135 -0.95 2.14 8.61
C VAL A 135 -1.55 1.35 9.77
N LEU A 136 -0.81 0.34 10.26
CA LEU A 136 -1.26 -0.45 11.40
C LEU A 136 -1.37 0.41 12.67
N ARG A 137 -0.45 1.37 12.85
CA ARG A 137 -0.51 2.34 13.95
C ARG A 137 -1.70 3.29 13.83
N TRP A 138 -2.02 3.74 12.62
CA TRP A 138 -3.20 4.58 12.38
C TRP A 138 -4.49 3.83 12.72
N PHE A 139 -4.59 2.57 12.33
CA PHE A 139 -5.72 1.72 12.70
C PHE A 139 -5.81 1.51 14.22
N ALA A 140 -4.67 1.28 14.88
CA ALA A 140 -4.63 1.12 16.32
C ALA A 140 -5.19 2.35 17.01
N HIS A 141 -4.77 3.53 16.57
CA HIS A 141 -5.26 4.80 17.11
C HIS A 141 -6.77 4.98 16.87
N GLU A 142 -7.21 4.80 15.64
CA GLU A 142 -8.64 4.95 15.28
C GLU A 142 -9.55 3.99 16.05
N ARG A 143 -9.07 2.78 16.29
CA ARG A 143 -9.88 1.70 16.88
C ARG A 143 -9.68 1.52 18.37
N GLY A 144 -8.87 2.37 19.00
CA GLY A 144 -8.56 2.27 20.42
C GLY A 144 -7.84 0.99 20.81
N HIS A 145 -7.05 0.41 19.89
CA HIS A 145 -6.28 -0.79 20.16
C HIS A 145 -5.04 -0.48 20.97
N ALA A 146 -4.90 -1.14 22.11
CA ALA A 146 -3.72 -1.06 22.94
C ALA A 146 -2.88 -2.33 22.76
N GLY A 147 -1.55 -2.18 22.67
CA GLY A 147 -0.65 -3.30 22.49
C GLY A 147 0.00 -3.32 21.11
N PRO A 148 0.70 -4.42 20.77
CA PRO A 148 1.41 -4.51 19.49
C PRO A 148 0.44 -4.51 18.32
N THR A 149 0.88 -3.93 17.19
CA THR A 149 0.08 -3.92 15.96
C THR A 149 0.41 -5.09 15.03
N HIS A 150 1.60 -5.69 15.22
CA HIS A 150 2.07 -6.79 14.37
C HIS A 150 3.15 -7.59 15.11
N GLY A 151 3.38 -8.79 14.63
CA GLY A 151 4.45 -9.65 15.14
C GLY A 151 5.82 -9.21 14.66
N ALA A 152 6.86 -9.73 15.31
CA ALA A 152 8.23 -9.54 14.85
C ALA A 152 8.48 -10.33 13.56
N ALA A 153 9.29 -9.74 12.68
CA ALA A 153 9.70 -10.40 11.46
C ALA A 153 10.62 -11.60 11.75
#